data_35f61e3667c17aa3b3e86f504aaa5dfd
#
_entry.id   35f61e3667c17aa3b3e86f504aaa5dfd
#
_cell.length_a   1.000
_cell.length_b   1.000
_cell.length_c   1.000
_cell.angle_alpha   90.00
_cell.angle_beta   90.00
_cell.angle_gamma   90.00
#
_symmetry.space_group_name_H-M   'P 1'
#
loop_
_entity.id
_entity.type
_entity.pdbx_description
1 polymer ?
#
loop_
_entity_poly.entity_id
_entity_poly.type
_entity_poly.pdbx_seq_one_letter_code
_entity_poly.pdbx_strand_id
1 'polypeptide(L)'
;LLTFILLDISKIAIGNTTNYAGTPADSIRVSLLTCSPHDEIYSLYGHTAIRYEDKASKTDIVVNYGMFSFKKPFFVARFVLGLTDYEMGIQDFNDFCYEYQYFGSQVTQQEINLTPEEKGQLLKALQDNYANARVYRYNYFYNNCTTKARDIILKSINGKIEYKNGIDRSVSFRDLIHGCNANYSWASFGNDLLLGFKADMQTTREEQQFLPDNLMRDFGQAKIVSADGSSRPLVKNTEIIVRGNDYAIAGKTKVTPQFVFITLLILSLI
;
A
#
# COMPACT_ATOMS: atom_id res chain seq x y z
N LEU A 1 21.75 -5.54 -0.17
CA LEU A 1 21.61 -5.47 -1.64
C LEU A 1 20.46 -6.41 -2.04
N LEU A 2 19.21 -5.97 -1.91
CA LEU A 2 18.06 -6.78 -2.36
C LEU A 2 18.04 -6.78 -3.89
N THR A 3 18.36 -7.91 -4.46
CA THR A 3 18.24 -8.16 -5.90
C THR A 3 16.79 -8.57 -6.14
N PHE A 4 15.93 -7.62 -6.49
CA PHE A 4 14.58 -7.93 -6.96
C PHE A 4 14.69 -8.76 -8.24
N ILE A 5 14.34 -10.03 -8.17
CA ILE A 5 14.16 -10.86 -9.35
C ILE A 5 12.84 -10.41 -9.99
N LEU A 6 12.93 -9.61 -11.03
CA LEU A 6 11.79 -9.25 -11.87
C LEU A 6 11.31 -10.51 -12.58
N LEU A 7 10.25 -11.11 -12.07
CA LEU A 7 9.53 -12.13 -12.80
C LEU A 7 8.84 -11.47 -14.01
N ASP A 8 9.11 -12.00 -15.18
CA ASP A 8 8.49 -11.52 -16.42
C ASP A 8 7.04 -12.00 -16.46
N ILE A 9 6.08 -11.07 -16.35
CA ILE A 9 4.63 -11.37 -16.46
C ILE A 9 4.30 -12.02 -17.81
N SER A 10 5.14 -11.90 -18.83
CA SER A 10 4.89 -12.56 -20.12
C SER A 10 4.82 -14.10 -19.97
N LYS A 11 5.36 -14.62 -18.85
CA LYS A 11 5.23 -16.04 -18.45
C LYS A 11 3.97 -16.34 -17.62
N ILE A 12 3.25 -15.32 -17.13
CA ILE A 12 1.85 -15.53 -16.75
C ILE A 12 1.15 -15.76 -18.08
N ALA A 13 0.97 -17.06 -18.42
CA ALA A 13 0.37 -17.46 -19.66
C ALA A 13 -0.83 -16.55 -19.93
N ILE A 14 -0.68 -15.66 -20.91
CA ILE A 14 -1.79 -15.02 -21.58
C ILE A 14 -2.47 -16.18 -22.30
N GLY A 15 -3.17 -17.02 -21.51
CA GLY A 15 -4.17 -17.88 -22.06
C GLY A 15 -5.10 -16.94 -22.83
N ASN A 16 -5.14 -17.13 -24.14
CA ASN A 16 -6.00 -16.40 -25.04
C ASN A 16 -7.27 -15.97 -24.34
N THR A 17 -7.63 -14.68 -24.43
CA THR A 17 -8.79 -14.00 -23.85
C THR A 17 -10.15 -14.63 -24.18
N THR A 18 -10.20 -15.86 -24.63
CA THR A 18 -11.38 -16.48 -25.22
C THR A 18 -12.06 -17.57 -24.41
N ASN A 19 -11.59 -17.98 -23.24
CA ASN A 19 -12.39 -18.94 -22.46
C ASN A 19 -11.99 -19.01 -20.98
N TYR A 20 -12.38 -18.01 -20.17
CA TYR A 20 -12.50 -18.20 -18.71
C TYR A 20 -13.64 -19.18 -18.33
N ALA A 21 -14.37 -19.71 -19.29
CA ALA A 21 -15.45 -20.68 -19.08
C ALA A 21 -14.98 -22.09 -18.65
N GLY A 22 -13.69 -22.31 -18.50
CA GLY A 22 -13.14 -23.65 -18.16
C GLY A 22 -12.27 -23.69 -16.90
N THR A 23 -11.88 -22.55 -16.30
CA THR A 23 -11.20 -22.56 -15.00
C THR A 23 -12.26 -22.63 -13.90
N PRO A 24 -12.19 -23.56 -12.93
CA PRO A 24 -13.11 -23.55 -11.80
C PRO A 24 -13.04 -22.17 -11.15
N ALA A 25 -14.16 -21.49 -11.02
CA ALA A 25 -14.27 -20.14 -10.46
C ALA A 25 -13.62 -20.00 -9.07
N ASP A 26 -13.42 -21.13 -8.39
CA ASP A 26 -12.82 -21.24 -7.06
C ASP A 26 -11.29 -21.37 -7.07
N SER A 27 -10.61 -21.46 -8.24
CA SER A 27 -9.15 -21.59 -8.28
C SER A 27 -8.42 -20.28 -8.05
N ILE A 28 -9.05 -19.15 -8.38
CA ILE A 28 -8.45 -17.82 -8.30
C ILE A 28 -8.86 -17.12 -7.00
N ARG A 29 -7.84 -16.66 -6.26
CA ARG A 29 -8.00 -15.82 -5.08
C ARG A 29 -7.26 -14.50 -5.30
N VAL A 30 -7.90 -13.39 -4.93
CA VAL A 30 -7.27 -12.07 -4.92
C VAL A 30 -7.35 -11.50 -3.51
N SER A 31 -6.24 -11.00 -3.01
CA SER A 31 -6.18 -10.46 -1.64
C SER A 31 -5.45 -9.13 -1.60
N LEU A 32 -5.93 -8.24 -0.74
CA LEU A 32 -5.19 -7.07 -0.29
C LEU A 32 -4.21 -7.52 0.80
N LEU A 33 -2.95 -7.20 0.64
CA LEU A 33 -1.91 -7.39 1.66
C LEU A 33 -1.60 -6.06 2.33
N THR A 34 -1.67 -6.04 3.65
CA THR A 34 -1.30 -4.89 4.48
C THR A 34 -0.12 -5.26 5.34
N CYS A 35 0.99 -4.54 5.15
CA CYS A 35 2.25 -4.79 5.82
C CYS A 35 2.48 -3.71 6.88
N SER A 36 2.80 -4.13 8.10
CA SER A 36 3.13 -3.20 9.17
C SER A 36 4.49 -2.51 8.94
N PRO A 37 4.69 -1.33 9.55
CA PRO A 37 5.99 -0.66 9.52
C PRO A 37 7.14 -1.52 10.06
N HIS A 38 8.37 -1.17 9.67
CA HIS A 38 9.62 -1.62 10.28
C HIS A 38 10.60 -0.43 10.41
N ASP A 39 11.84 -0.66 10.90
CA ASP A 39 12.76 0.42 11.29
C ASP A 39 13.29 1.30 10.15
N GLU A 40 13.04 0.96 8.90
CA GLU A 40 13.46 1.79 7.77
C GLU A 40 12.53 3.01 7.59
N ILE A 41 13.09 4.20 7.39
CA ILE A 41 12.32 5.47 7.31
C ILE A 41 11.21 5.42 6.24
N TYR A 42 11.46 4.76 5.11
CA TYR A 42 10.48 4.64 4.04
C TYR A 42 9.33 3.67 4.36
N SER A 43 9.50 2.80 5.37
CA SER A 43 8.51 1.81 5.78
C SER A 43 7.61 2.27 6.93
N LEU A 44 7.87 3.44 7.53
CA LEU A 44 7.15 3.92 8.73
C LEU A 44 5.64 4.03 8.56
N TYR A 45 5.17 4.05 7.34
CA TYR A 45 3.76 4.17 6.98
C TYR A 45 3.12 2.83 6.62
N GLY A 46 3.89 1.75 6.69
CA GLY A 46 3.47 0.44 6.21
C GLY A 46 3.48 0.35 4.68
N HIS A 47 2.94 -0.75 4.17
CA HIS A 47 2.85 -0.99 2.73
C HIS A 47 1.55 -1.72 2.37
N THR A 48 1.08 -1.51 1.15
CA THR A 48 -0.07 -2.22 0.58
C THR A 48 0.32 -2.86 -0.73
N ALA A 49 -0.02 -4.14 -0.89
CA ALA A 49 0.19 -4.89 -2.12
C ALA A 49 -1.06 -5.72 -2.47
N ILE A 50 -1.09 -6.29 -3.68
CA ILE A 50 -2.16 -7.17 -4.14
C ILE A 50 -1.56 -8.55 -4.40
N ARG A 51 -2.07 -9.59 -3.72
CA ARG A 51 -1.75 -10.98 -4.03
C ARG A 51 -2.75 -11.52 -5.04
N TYR A 52 -2.24 -12.15 -6.07
CA TYR A 52 -2.99 -12.93 -7.04
C TYR A 52 -2.53 -14.38 -6.97
N GLU A 53 -3.42 -15.26 -6.54
CA GLU A 53 -3.20 -16.72 -6.46
C GLU A 53 -4.13 -17.42 -7.44
N ASP A 54 -3.57 -18.25 -8.31
CA ASP A 54 -4.33 -19.17 -9.16
C ASP A 54 -3.77 -20.59 -8.99
N LYS A 55 -4.55 -21.44 -8.32
CA LYS A 55 -4.18 -22.83 -8.04
C LYS A 55 -4.13 -23.69 -9.29
N ALA A 56 -4.90 -23.37 -10.33
CA ALA A 56 -4.94 -24.12 -11.56
C ALA A 56 -3.66 -23.95 -12.37
N SER A 57 -3.17 -22.71 -12.49
CA SER A 57 -1.90 -22.39 -13.16
C SER A 57 -0.68 -22.47 -12.25
N LYS A 58 -0.86 -22.74 -10.95
CA LYS A 58 0.19 -22.67 -9.91
C LYS A 58 0.90 -21.31 -9.86
N THR A 59 0.16 -20.25 -10.11
CA THR A 59 0.64 -18.88 -10.03
C THR A 59 0.31 -18.32 -8.65
N ASP A 60 1.31 -17.80 -7.94
CA ASP A 60 1.14 -17.12 -6.66
C ASP A 60 2.11 -15.96 -6.59
N ILE A 61 1.60 -14.76 -6.85
CA ILE A 61 2.40 -13.56 -7.02
C ILE A 61 1.83 -12.39 -6.23
N VAL A 62 2.73 -11.46 -5.92
CA VAL A 62 2.39 -10.19 -5.29
C VAL A 62 2.71 -9.05 -6.25
N VAL A 63 1.71 -8.22 -6.48
CA VAL A 63 1.83 -6.99 -7.25
C VAL A 63 2.08 -5.85 -6.27
N ASN A 64 3.26 -5.24 -6.39
CA ASN A 64 3.70 -4.12 -5.58
C ASN A 64 3.65 -2.83 -6.39
N TYR A 65 2.96 -1.81 -5.88
CA TYR A 65 3.10 -0.44 -6.34
C TYR A 65 4.09 0.31 -5.43
N GLY A 66 4.71 1.38 -5.95
CA GLY A 66 5.61 2.17 -5.12
C GLY A 66 7.06 1.67 -5.10
N MET A 67 7.44 0.82 -6.04
CA MET A 67 8.83 0.41 -6.16
C MET A 67 9.68 1.56 -6.69
N PHE A 68 10.84 1.80 -6.08
CA PHE A 68 11.74 2.88 -6.44
C PHE A 68 13.20 2.48 -6.28
N SER A 69 14.10 3.31 -6.81
CA SER A 69 15.54 3.08 -6.68
C SER A 69 16.25 4.35 -6.23
N PHE A 70 16.99 4.25 -5.14
CA PHE A 70 17.89 5.31 -4.64
C PHE A 70 19.07 5.61 -5.60
N LYS A 71 19.32 4.77 -6.60
CA LYS A 71 20.41 4.94 -7.56
C LYS A 71 20.23 6.13 -8.51
N LYS A 72 19.00 6.67 -8.61
CA LYS A 72 18.74 7.85 -9.45
C LYS A 72 19.40 9.11 -8.82
N PRO A 73 20.12 9.91 -9.62
CA PRO A 73 20.76 11.13 -9.12
C PRO A 73 19.76 12.06 -8.42
N PHE A 74 20.18 12.68 -7.33
CA PHE A 74 19.37 13.63 -6.57
C PHE A 74 18.01 13.08 -6.11
N PHE A 75 17.92 11.78 -5.80
CA PHE A 75 16.66 11.11 -5.44
C PHE A 75 15.89 11.90 -4.35
N VAL A 76 16.55 12.27 -3.25
CA VAL A 76 15.92 12.98 -2.13
C VAL A 76 15.35 14.34 -2.58
N ALA A 77 16.13 15.14 -3.31
CA ALA A 77 15.67 16.43 -3.82
C ALA A 77 14.48 16.26 -4.79
N ARG A 78 14.54 15.28 -5.68
CA ARG A 78 13.45 14.96 -6.59
C ARG A 78 12.20 14.49 -5.86
N PHE A 79 12.35 13.69 -4.80
CA PHE A 79 11.26 13.24 -3.96
C PHE A 79 10.54 14.43 -3.29
N VAL A 80 11.31 15.31 -2.67
CA VAL A 80 10.82 16.54 -2.03
C VAL A 80 10.05 17.44 -3.01
N LEU A 81 10.54 17.55 -4.24
CA LEU A 81 9.91 18.35 -5.29
C LEU A 81 8.74 17.62 -6.01
N GLY A 82 8.38 16.39 -5.58
CA GLY A 82 7.33 15.60 -6.24
C GLY A 82 7.69 15.14 -7.66
N LEU A 83 8.99 15.07 -7.97
CA LEU A 83 9.51 14.72 -9.30
C LEU A 83 10.01 13.28 -9.40
N THR A 84 9.63 12.41 -8.45
CA THR A 84 10.03 11.01 -8.43
C THR A 84 9.03 10.13 -9.15
N ASP A 85 9.53 9.30 -10.06
CA ASP A 85 8.74 8.26 -10.69
C ASP A 85 9.01 6.94 -9.97
N TYR A 86 7.93 6.26 -9.63
CA TYR A 86 7.90 4.92 -9.06
C TYR A 86 7.35 3.94 -10.08
N GLU A 87 7.49 2.66 -9.81
CA GLU A 87 7.00 1.63 -10.71
C GLU A 87 6.21 0.53 -10.00
N MET A 88 5.38 -0.15 -10.78
CA MET A 88 4.74 -1.39 -10.41
C MET A 88 5.73 -2.54 -10.59
N GLY A 89 5.87 -3.40 -9.62
CA GLY A 89 6.68 -4.62 -9.66
C GLY A 89 5.88 -5.85 -9.31
N ILE A 90 6.45 -7.01 -9.63
CA ILE A 90 5.86 -8.31 -9.34
C ILE A 90 6.91 -9.16 -8.66
N GLN A 91 6.47 -9.89 -7.63
CA GLN A 91 7.31 -10.71 -6.78
C GLN A 91 6.63 -12.05 -6.53
N ASP A 92 7.38 -13.14 -6.37
CA ASP A 92 6.85 -14.39 -5.86
C ASP A 92 6.31 -14.20 -4.43
N PHE A 93 5.21 -14.86 -4.11
CA PHE A 93 4.57 -14.70 -2.80
C PHE A 93 5.43 -15.20 -1.64
N ASN A 94 6.20 -16.28 -1.82
CA ASN A 94 7.06 -16.78 -0.76
C ASN A 94 8.25 -15.83 -0.52
N ASP A 95 8.82 -15.26 -1.59
CA ASP A 95 9.89 -14.26 -1.48
C ASP A 95 9.38 -12.99 -0.77
N PHE A 96 8.15 -12.57 -1.07
CA PHE A 96 7.49 -11.48 -0.36
C PHE A 96 7.33 -11.77 1.13
N CYS A 97 6.80 -12.94 1.49
CA CYS A 97 6.63 -13.32 2.89
C CYS A 97 7.99 -13.41 3.62
N TYR A 98 9.01 -13.95 2.97
CA TYR A 98 10.36 -14.05 3.52
C TYR A 98 10.96 -12.65 3.81
N GLU A 99 10.77 -11.70 2.91
CA GLU A 99 11.22 -10.31 3.09
C GLU A 99 10.60 -9.69 4.35
N TYR A 100 9.28 -9.76 4.51
CA TYR A 100 8.60 -9.18 5.68
C TYR A 100 8.91 -9.93 6.98
N GLN A 101 9.10 -11.25 6.91
CA GLN A 101 9.57 -12.03 8.05
C GLN A 101 10.99 -11.61 8.48
N TYR A 102 11.89 -11.36 7.52
CA TYR A 102 13.23 -10.89 7.79
C TYR A 102 13.24 -9.53 8.51
N PHE A 103 12.36 -8.60 8.11
CA PHE A 103 12.20 -7.31 8.79
C PHE A 103 11.39 -7.38 10.08
N GLY A 104 10.82 -8.52 10.43
CA GLY A 104 9.93 -8.66 11.58
C GLY A 104 8.59 -7.91 11.45
N SER A 105 8.20 -7.56 10.23
CA SER A 105 6.95 -6.89 9.92
C SER A 105 5.81 -7.89 9.81
N GLN A 106 4.63 -7.52 10.32
CA GLN A 106 3.41 -8.30 10.15
C GLN A 106 2.85 -8.09 8.74
N VAL A 107 2.34 -9.17 8.13
CA VAL A 107 1.52 -9.08 6.92
C VAL A 107 0.14 -9.64 7.20
N THR A 108 -0.86 -8.79 7.04
CA THR A 108 -2.28 -9.15 7.12
C THR A 108 -2.86 -9.26 5.72
N GLN A 109 -3.48 -10.40 5.44
CA GLN A 109 -4.15 -10.68 4.17
C GLN A 109 -5.66 -10.54 4.32
N GLN A 110 -6.29 -9.81 3.41
CA GLN A 110 -7.75 -9.70 3.28
C GLN A 110 -8.18 -10.24 1.91
N GLU A 111 -8.84 -11.40 1.88
CA GLU A 111 -9.40 -11.95 0.65
C GLU A 111 -10.57 -11.10 0.17
N ILE A 112 -10.46 -10.54 -1.03
CA ILE A 112 -11.50 -9.69 -1.63
C ILE A 112 -12.60 -10.57 -2.23
N ASN A 113 -13.85 -10.23 -1.93
CA ASN A 113 -15.02 -10.99 -2.33
C ASN A 113 -15.46 -10.67 -3.77
N LEU A 114 -14.61 -11.00 -4.73
CA LEU A 114 -14.84 -10.78 -6.16
C LEU A 114 -15.59 -11.95 -6.81
N THR A 115 -16.48 -11.63 -7.73
CA THR A 115 -17.07 -12.61 -8.65
C THR A 115 -16.03 -13.09 -9.67
N PRO A 116 -16.27 -14.22 -10.38
CA PRO A 116 -15.35 -14.67 -11.44
C PRO A 116 -15.09 -13.60 -12.51
N GLU A 117 -16.12 -12.86 -12.88
CA GLU A 117 -16.03 -11.75 -13.85
C GLU A 117 -15.16 -10.61 -13.31
N GLU A 118 -15.38 -10.19 -12.07
CA GLU A 118 -14.59 -9.13 -11.42
C GLU A 118 -13.11 -9.54 -11.25
N LYS A 119 -12.83 -10.81 -10.96
CA LYS A 119 -11.46 -11.35 -10.94
C LYS A 119 -10.79 -11.23 -12.31
N GLY A 120 -11.52 -11.54 -13.39
CA GLY A 120 -11.04 -11.38 -14.75
C GLY A 120 -10.76 -9.92 -15.12
N GLN A 121 -11.67 -9.01 -14.75
CA GLN A 121 -11.51 -7.56 -14.94
C GLN A 121 -10.26 -7.05 -14.19
N LEU A 122 -10.07 -7.47 -12.95
CA LEU A 122 -8.91 -7.06 -12.15
C LEU A 122 -7.60 -7.59 -12.76
N LEU A 123 -7.54 -8.87 -13.15
CA LEU A 123 -6.36 -9.43 -13.78
C LEU A 123 -6.00 -8.67 -15.07
N LYS A 124 -7.00 -8.41 -15.91
CA LYS A 124 -6.81 -7.62 -17.13
C LYS A 124 -6.28 -6.21 -16.80
N ALA A 125 -6.86 -5.54 -15.80
CA ALA A 125 -6.43 -4.21 -15.39
C ALA A 125 -4.98 -4.21 -14.87
N LEU A 126 -4.56 -5.24 -14.11
CA LEU A 126 -3.18 -5.40 -13.64
C LEU A 126 -2.22 -5.62 -14.81
N GLN A 127 -2.58 -6.46 -15.80
CA GLN A 127 -1.79 -6.71 -17.00
C GLN A 127 -1.65 -5.45 -17.85
N ASP A 128 -2.74 -4.74 -18.11
CA ASP A 128 -2.74 -3.48 -18.86
C ASP A 128 -1.89 -2.41 -18.16
N ASN A 129 -1.96 -2.33 -16.83
CA ASN A 129 -1.18 -1.41 -16.03
C ASN A 129 0.32 -1.73 -16.12
N TYR A 130 0.69 -3.00 -16.02
CA TYR A 130 2.09 -3.43 -16.14
C TYR A 130 2.66 -3.18 -17.54
N ALA A 131 1.88 -3.46 -18.57
CA ALA A 131 2.32 -3.29 -19.97
C ALA A 131 2.44 -1.81 -20.39
N ASN A 132 1.48 -0.96 -19.97
CA ASN A 132 1.31 0.36 -20.56
C ASN A 132 1.52 1.53 -19.57
N ALA A 133 1.44 1.29 -18.25
CA ALA A 133 1.47 2.31 -17.21
C ALA A 133 2.27 1.88 -15.97
N ARG A 134 3.30 1.04 -16.19
CA ARG A 134 4.15 0.49 -15.13
C ARG A 134 4.83 1.59 -14.33
N VAL A 135 5.37 2.60 -15.00
CA VAL A 135 6.02 3.76 -14.37
C VAL A 135 5.00 4.87 -14.19
N TYR A 136 4.96 5.46 -13.01
CA TYR A 136 4.01 6.52 -12.70
C TYR A 136 4.62 7.58 -11.78
N ARG A 137 4.08 8.80 -11.84
CA ARG A 137 4.46 9.88 -10.94
C ARG A 137 3.90 9.60 -9.55
N TYR A 138 4.79 9.40 -8.59
CA TYR A 138 4.40 9.17 -7.20
C TYR A 138 3.88 10.44 -6.56
N ASN A 139 2.80 10.31 -5.80
CA ASN A 139 2.32 11.34 -4.90
C ASN A 139 1.99 10.69 -3.56
N TYR A 140 2.58 11.21 -2.51
CA TYR A 140 2.53 10.61 -1.18
C TYR A 140 1.10 10.38 -0.66
N PHE A 141 0.17 11.33 -0.91
CA PHE A 141 -1.21 11.25 -0.45
C PHE A 141 -2.17 10.65 -1.48
N TYR A 142 -1.96 10.93 -2.75
CA TYR A 142 -2.96 10.69 -3.79
C TYR A 142 -2.60 9.62 -4.82
N ASN A 143 -1.33 9.22 -4.89
CA ASN A 143 -0.87 8.24 -5.89
C ASN A 143 0.30 7.39 -5.35
N ASN A 144 0.05 6.73 -4.21
CA ASN A 144 1.01 5.86 -3.53
C ASN A 144 0.65 4.36 -3.70
N CYS A 145 1.37 3.46 -3.03
CA CYS A 145 1.12 2.01 -3.09
C CYS A 145 -0.32 1.66 -2.68
N THR A 146 -0.83 2.29 -1.62
CA THR A 146 -2.15 2.01 -1.05
C THR A 146 -3.28 2.51 -1.95
N THR A 147 -3.20 3.76 -2.40
CA THR A 147 -4.23 4.34 -3.28
C THR A 147 -4.28 3.64 -4.63
N LYS A 148 -3.11 3.24 -5.19
CA LYS A 148 -3.05 2.45 -6.44
C LYS A 148 -3.71 1.08 -6.29
N ALA A 149 -3.39 0.36 -5.22
CA ALA A 149 -4.00 -0.95 -4.95
C ALA A 149 -5.51 -0.83 -4.71
N ARG A 150 -5.94 0.17 -3.92
CA ARG A 150 -7.35 0.48 -3.71
C ARG A 150 -8.08 0.71 -5.02
N ASP A 151 -7.59 1.64 -5.82
CA ASP A 151 -8.28 2.13 -7.01
C ASP A 151 -8.43 1.05 -8.06
N ILE A 152 -7.42 0.20 -8.27
CA ILE A 152 -7.50 -0.89 -9.25
C ILE A 152 -8.45 -1.99 -8.80
N ILE A 153 -8.51 -2.31 -7.49
CA ILE A 153 -9.49 -3.25 -6.93
C ILE A 153 -10.90 -2.70 -7.08
N LEU A 154 -11.14 -1.45 -6.65
CA LEU A 154 -12.48 -0.87 -6.67
C LEU A 154 -13.03 -0.70 -8.09
N LYS A 155 -12.18 -0.35 -9.07
CA LYS A 155 -12.56 -0.27 -10.49
C LYS A 155 -12.97 -1.61 -11.10
N SER A 156 -12.55 -2.71 -10.53
CA SER A 156 -12.87 -4.05 -11.02
C SER A 156 -14.16 -4.62 -10.43
N ILE A 157 -14.80 -3.91 -9.52
CA ILE A 157 -16.02 -4.35 -8.83
C ILE A 157 -17.27 -3.84 -9.54
N ASN A 158 -18.18 -4.76 -9.85
CA ASN A 158 -19.50 -4.45 -10.39
C ASN A 158 -20.46 -4.15 -9.24
N GLY A 159 -20.51 -2.88 -8.80
CA GLY A 159 -21.35 -2.47 -7.69
C GLY A 159 -20.85 -1.20 -7.01
N LYS A 160 -21.64 -0.71 -6.06
CA LYS A 160 -21.29 0.44 -5.23
C LYS A 160 -20.65 -0.06 -3.92
N ILE A 161 -19.58 0.58 -3.51
CA ILE A 161 -18.97 0.29 -2.20
C ILE A 161 -19.65 1.15 -1.14
N GLU A 162 -20.16 0.49 -0.12
CA GLU A 162 -20.72 1.14 1.06
C GLU A 162 -19.81 0.86 2.25
N TYR A 163 -19.22 1.92 2.78
CA TYR A 163 -18.39 1.87 3.97
C TYR A 163 -19.26 2.02 5.22
N LYS A 164 -18.90 1.32 6.29
CA LYS A 164 -19.53 1.53 7.60
C LYS A 164 -19.27 2.98 8.06
N ASN A 165 -20.30 3.62 8.63
CA ASN A 165 -20.23 5.00 9.11
C ASN A 165 -19.14 5.21 10.17
N GLY A 166 -18.70 6.47 10.36
CA GLY A 166 -17.84 6.90 11.45
C GLY A 166 -16.38 6.99 11.06
N ILE A 167 -16.02 7.98 10.23
CA ILE A 167 -14.66 8.49 10.17
C ILE A 167 -14.56 9.77 11.00
N ASP A 168 -13.41 9.99 11.57
CA ASP A 168 -13.06 11.29 12.12
C ASP A 168 -12.64 12.22 10.99
N ARG A 169 -13.50 13.18 10.66
CA ARG A 169 -13.25 14.18 9.61
C ARG A 169 -12.46 15.39 10.11
N SER A 170 -12.17 15.47 11.41
CA SER A 170 -11.33 16.54 11.96
C SER A 170 -9.84 16.30 11.73
N VAL A 171 -9.47 15.08 11.35
CA VAL A 171 -8.07 14.66 11.18
C VAL A 171 -7.52 15.17 9.85
N SER A 172 -6.36 15.81 9.91
CA SER A 172 -5.59 16.23 8.74
C SER A 172 -4.61 15.15 8.26
N PHE A 173 -4.03 15.34 7.06
CA PHE A 173 -2.94 14.47 6.62
C PHE A 173 -1.74 14.54 7.56
N ARG A 174 -1.43 15.72 8.11
CA ARG A 174 -0.33 15.90 9.06
C ARG A 174 -0.55 15.10 10.33
N ASP A 175 -1.77 15.12 10.88
CA ASP A 175 -2.11 14.33 12.07
C ASP A 175 -1.92 12.83 11.83
N LEU A 176 -2.35 12.34 10.67
CA LEU A 176 -2.19 10.94 10.28
C LEU A 176 -0.72 10.54 10.16
N ILE A 177 0.11 11.42 9.56
CA ILE A 177 1.56 11.20 9.43
C ILE A 177 2.24 11.24 10.80
N HIS A 178 1.89 12.19 11.66
CA HIS A 178 2.42 12.26 13.03
C HIS A 178 2.10 11.00 13.83
N GLY A 179 0.91 10.43 13.65
CA GLY A 179 0.56 9.13 14.25
C GLY A 179 1.55 8.01 13.87
N CYS A 180 1.96 7.95 12.60
CA CYS A 180 2.94 6.96 12.13
C CYS A 180 4.36 7.26 12.63
N ASN A 181 4.72 8.54 12.81
CA ASN A 181 6.07 8.99 13.15
C ASN A 181 6.28 9.25 14.64
N ALA A 182 5.35 8.90 15.51
CA ALA A 182 5.37 9.26 16.93
C ALA A 182 6.69 8.89 17.65
N ASN A 183 7.37 7.84 17.20
CA ASN A 183 8.65 7.38 17.76
C ASN A 183 9.89 7.92 17.01
N TYR A 184 9.72 8.69 15.93
CA TYR A 184 10.78 9.13 15.01
C TYR A 184 10.79 10.65 14.87
N SER A 185 11.25 11.36 15.91
CA SER A 185 11.18 12.82 16.00
C SER A 185 11.86 13.56 14.84
N TRP A 186 12.96 13.02 14.30
CA TRP A 186 13.64 13.60 13.13
C TRP A 186 12.85 13.38 11.84
N ALA A 187 12.18 12.23 11.69
CA ALA A 187 11.29 12.00 10.54
C ALA A 187 10.06 12.91 10.61
N SER A 188 9.46 13.09 11.80
CA SER A 188 8.36 14.05 12.00
C SER A 188 8.78 15.46 11.64
N PHE A 189 9.94 15.93 12.16
CA PHE A 189 10.47 17.24 11.85
C PHE A 189 10.75 17.45 10.36
N GLY A 190 11.35 16.45 9.70
CA GLY A 190 11.59 16.49 8.25
C GLY A 190 10.30 16.56 7.44
N ASN A 191 9.29 15.77 7.81
CA ASN A 191 7.97 15.83 7.18
C ASN A 191 7.30 17.20 7.37
N ASP A 192 7.37 17.78 8.56
CA ASP A 192 6.79 19.10 8.84
C ASP A 192 7.41 20.21 8.00
N LEU A 193 8.72 20.12 7.73
CA LEU A 193 9.38 21.05 6.82
C LEU A 193 8.95 20.89 5.36
N LEU A 194 8.63 19.66 4.95
CA LEU A 194 8.34 19.34 3.55
C LEU A 194 6.86 19.44 3.20
N LEU A 195 5.99 19.21 4.18
CA LEU A 195 4.55 19.27 3.99
C LEU A 195 4.08 20.72 3.97
N GLY A 196 3.45 21.12 2.85
CA GLY A 196 2.81 22.41 2.74
C GLY A 196 1.47 22.47 3.50
N PHE A 197 0.85 23.66 3.53
CA PHE A 197 -0.41 23.91 4.25
C PHE A 197 -1.58 22.98 3.87
N LYS A 198 -1.55 22.37 2.68
CA LYS A 198 -2.57 21.39 2.28
C LYS A 198 -2.59 20.16 3.18
N ALA A 199 -1.48 19.84 3.83
CA ALA A 199 -1.43 18.74 4.78
C ALA A 199 -2.20 19.01 6.08
N ASP A 200 -2.51 20.28 6.35
CA ASP A 200 -3.26 20.73 7.54
C ASP A 200 -4.79 20.78 7.30
N MET A 201 -5.23 20.52 6.08
CA MET A 201 -6.66 20.48 5.75
C MET A 201 -7.29 19.17 6.25
N GLN A 202 -8.56 19.28 6.64
CA GLN A 202 -9.38 18.12 7.01
C GLN A 202 -9.49 17.14 5.85
N THR A 203 -9.44 15.85 6.16
CA THR A 203 -9.44 14.77 5.18
C THR A 203 -10.79 14.08 5.07
N THR A 204 -11.11 13.64 3.86
CA THR A 204 -12.21 12.71 3.58
C THR A 204 -11.80 11.28 3.90
N ARG A 205 -12.76 10.34 3.94
CA ARG A 205 -12.47 8.91 4.09
C ARG A 205 -11.49 8.41 3.01
N GLU A 206 -11.74 8.75 1.76
CA GLU A 206 -10.89 8.34 0.64
C GLU A 206 -9.46 8.85 0.79
N GLU A 207 -9.31 10.08 1.26
CA GLU A 207 -8.00 10.67 1.52
C GLU A 207 -7.30 9.98 2.68
N GLN A 208 -8.00 9.62 3.78
CA GLN A 208 -7.40 8.88 4.90
C GLN A 208 -6.93 7.47 4.49
N GLN A 209 -7.50 6.89 3.45
CA GLN A 209 -7.11 5.59 2.90
C GLN A 209 -5.77 5.60 2.14
N PHE A 210 -5.00 6.70 2.17
CA PHE A 210 -3.61 6.65 1.70
C PHE A 210 -2.71 5.84 2.62
N LEU A 211 -3.12 5.64 3.88
CA LEU A 211 -2.45 4.77 4.84
C LEU A 211 -2.97 3.33 4.73
N PRO A 212 -2.07 2.33 4.71
CA PRO A 212 -2.42 0.92 4.64
C PRO A 212 -3.43 0.46 5.70
N ASP A 213 -3.23 0.82 6.97
CA ASP A 213 -4.09 0.43 8.07
C ASP A 213 -5.50 1.01 7.97
N ASN A 214 -5.61 2.25 7.47
CA ASN A 214 -6.91 2.87 7.25
C ASN A 214 -7.67 2.17 6.13
N LEU A 215 -6.99 1.84 5.02
CA LEU A 215 -7.59 1.08 3.93
C LEU A 215 -8.01 -0.32 4.39
N MET A 216 -7.14 -1.04 5.09
CA MET A 216 -7.42 -2.37 5.63
C MET A 216 -8.65 -2.35 6.54
N ARG A 217 -8.73 -1.40 7.48
CA ARG A 217 -9.87 -1.22 8.39
C ARG A 217 -11.15 -0.96 7.62
N ASP A 218 -11.12 -0.04 6.66
CA ASP A 218 -12.31 0.36 5.91
C ASP A 218 -12.79 -0.76 4.99
N PHE A 219 -11.89 -1.47 4.31
CA PHE A 219 -12.24 -2.63 3.47
C PHE A 219 -12.85 -3.77 4.30
N GLY A 220 -12.29 -4.04 5.49
CA GLY A 220 -12.81 -5.07 6.40
C GLY A 220 -14.25 -4.82 6.88
N GLN A 221 -14.75 -3.58 6.79
CA GLN A 221 -16.08 -3.20 7.22
C GLN A 221 -17.03 -2.80 6.05
N ALA A 222 -16.52 -2.80 4.83
CA ALA A 222 -17.27 -2.37 3.65
C ALA A 222 -18.12 -3.50 3.08
N LYS A 223 -19.15 -3.08 2.32
CA LYS A 223 -20.03 -3.96 1.55
C LYS A 223 -20.05 -3.53 0.08
N ILE A 224 -20.21 -4.51 -0.79
CA ILE A 224 -20.51 -4.30 -2.20
C ILE A 224 -22.02 -4.38 -2.36
N VAL A 225 -22.64 -3.35 -2.90
CA VAL A 225 -24.08 -3.32 -3.21
C VAL A 225 -24.25 -3.38 -4.72
N SER A 226 -24.88 -4.43 -5.18
CA SER A 226 -25.17 -4.68 -6.61
C SER A 226 -26.35 -3.85 -7.10
N ALA A 227 -26.52 -3.73 -8.42
CA ALA A 227 -27.61 -2.95 -9.02
C ALA A 227 -29.02 -3.48 -8.68
N ASP A 228 -29.14 -4.76 -8.36
CA ASP A 228 -30.38 -5.42 -7.94
C ASP A 228 -30.72 -5.20 -6.45
N GLY A 229 -29.87 -4.45 -5.73
CA GLY A 229 -30.03 -4.21 -4.29
C GLY A 229 -29.45 -5.30 -3.39
N SER A 230 -28.95 -6.39 -3.93
CA SER A 230 -28.23 -7.40 -3.13
C SER A 230 -26.92 -6.83 -2.60
N SER A 231 -26.48 -7.33 -1.43
CA SER A 231 -25.21 -6.89 -0.86
C SER A 231 -24.37 -8.07 -0.37
N ARG A 232 -23.05 -7.93 -0.52
CA ARG A 232 -22.06 -8.86 0.02
C ARG A 232 -20.93 -8.12 0.73
N PRO A 233 -20.25 -8.71 1.73
CA PRO A 233 -19.07 -8.08 2.31
C PRO A 233 -17.97 -7.92 1.26
N LEU A 234 -17.21 -6.82 1.31
CA LEU A 234 -16.08 -6.57 0.41
C LEU A 234 -14.93 -7.57 0.69
N VAL A 235 -14.72 -7.92 1.94
CA VAL A 235 -13.71 -8.88 2.39
C VAL A 235 -14.39 -10.15 2.88
N LYS A 236 -13.97 -11.31 2.35
CA LYS A 236 -14.46 -12.62 2.78
C LYS A 236 -13.81 -13.11 4.07
N ASN A 237 -12.49 -12.95 4.13
CA ASN A 237 -11.65 -13.44 5.22
C ASN A 237 -10.49 -12.50 5.47
N THR A 238 -10.06 -12.43 6.73
CA THR A 238 -8.86 -11.68 7.14
C THR A 238 -7.99 -12.63 7.96
N GLU A 239 -6.71 -12.74 7.59
CA GLU A 239 -5.74 -13.60 8.27
C GLU A 239 -4.37 -12.96 8.35
N ILE A 240 -3.60 -13.29 9.39
CA ILE A 240 -2.20 -12.89 9.52
C ILE A 240 -1.36 -13.98 8.89
N ILE A 241 -0.70 -13.68 7.76
CA ILE A 241 0.13 -14.62 7.01
C ILE A 241 1.62 -14.56 7.39
N VAL A 242 2.08 -13.40 7.86
CA VAL A 242 3.39 -13.22 8.49
C VAL A 242 3.16 -12.54 9.83
N ARG A 243 3.66 -13.14 10.90
CA ARG A 243 3.58 -12.52 12.23
C ARG A 243 4.75 -11.55 12.41
N GLY A 244 4.43 -10.32 12.81
CA GLY A 244 5.42 -9.33 13.23
C GLY A 244 6.02 -9.68 14.59
N ASN A 245 7.15 -9.10 14.86
CA ASN A 245 7.75 -9.12 16.21
C ASN A 245 7.76 -7.69 16.77
N ASP A 246 7.71 -7.59 18.11
CA ASP A 246 7.62 -6.31 18.82
C ASP A 246 8.88 -5.43 18.67
N TYR A 247 9.95 -5.97 18.06
CA TYR A 247 11.22 -5.29 17.86
C TYR A 247 11.30 -4.47 16.58
N ALA A 248 10.31 -4.62 15.68
CA ALA A 248 10.33 -3.98 14.37
C ALA A 248 10.22 -2.44 14.42
N ILE A 249 9.95 -1.85 15.58
CA ILE A 249 9.74 -0.40 15.75
C ILE A 249 10.53 0.09 16.98
N ALA A 250 11.85 0.16 16.87
CA ALA A 250 12.74 0.52 18.01
C ALA A 250 13.13 2.02 18.09
N GLY A 251 12.67 2.86 17.21
CA GLY A 251 13.22 4.16 16.85
C GLY A 251 13.08 5.35 17.81
N LYS A 252 13.38 5.23 19.11
CA LYS A 252 13.51 6.44 19.94
C LYS A 252 14.92 7.03 19.84
N THR A 253 15.10 8.07 19.03
CA THR A 253 16.32 8.87 19.01
C THR A 253 16.49 9.63 20.33
N LYS A 254 17.63 9.44 21.00
CA LYS A 254 17.95 10.13 22.28
C LYS A 254 18.12 11.65 22.10
N VAL A 255 18.51 12.09 20.89
CA VAL A 255 18.71 13.51 20.55
C VAL A 255 17.58 13.95 19.64
N THR A 256 16.68 14.77 20.16
CA THR A 256 15.53 15.29 19.41
C THR A 256 15.87 16.59 18.66
N PRO A 257 15.14 16.93 17.58
CA PRO A 257 15.30 18.23 16.91
C PRO A 257 15.20 19.42 17.87
N GLN A 258 14.23 19.39 18.80
CA GLN A 258 14.07 20.47 19.79
C GLN A 258 15.32 20.64 20.65
N PHE A 259 15.90 19.54 21.14
CA PHE A 259 17.13 19.62 21.93
C PHE A 259 18.26 20.27 21.14
N VAL A 260 18.45 19.87 19.88
CA VAL A 260 19.50 20.45 19.01
C VAL A 260 19.27 21.93 18.80
N PHE A 261 18.05 22.35 18.41
CA PHE A 261 17.78 23.76 18.12
C PHE A 261 17.82 24.65 19.37
N ILE A 262 17.37 24.18 20.53
CA ILE A 262 17.51 24.90 21.79
C ILE A 262 19.00 25.08 22.15
N THR A 263 19.80 24.02 22.00
CA THR A 263 21.24 24.10 22.26
C THR A 263 21.93 25.11 21.35
N LEU A 264 21.62 25.06 20.04
CA LEU A 264 22.16 26.02 19.07
C LEU A 264 21.73 27.47 19.39
N LEU A 265 20.48 27.66 19.81
CA LEU A 265 20.00 28.98 20.24
C LEU A 265 20.77 29.50 21.44
N ILE A 266 20.97 28.70 22.48
CA ILE A 266 21.75 29.08 23.66
C ILE A 266 23.19 29.46 23.26
N LEU A 267 23.82 28.62 22.42
CA LEU A 267 25.18 28.89 21.95
C LEU A 267 25.29 30.15 21.10
N SER A 268 24.23 30.56 20.41
CA SER A 268 24.20 31.79 19.61
C SER A 268 24.04 33.08 20.45
N LEU A 269 23.63 32.93 21.72
CA LEU A 269 23.40 34.06 22.65
C LEU A 269 24.61 34.34 23.58
N ILE A 270 25.62 33.45 23.53
CA ILE A 270 26.90 33.57 24.25
C ILE A 270 27.96 34.13 23.31
#